data_d0f4d5344a4f5aa2a62a6e93c3a7b8de
#
_entry.id   d0f4d5344a4f5aa2a62a6e93c3a7b8de
#
_cell.length_a   1.000
_cell.length_b   1.000
_cell.length_c   1.000
_cell.angle_alpha   90.00
_cell.angle_beta   90.00
_cell.angle_gamma   90.00
#
_symmetry.space_group_name_H-M   'P 1'
#
loop_
_entity.id
_entity.type
_entity.pdbx_description
1 polymer ?
#
loop_
_entity_poly.entity_id
_entity_poly.type
_entity_poly.pdbx_seq_one_letter_code
_entity_poly.pdbx_strand_id
1 'polypeptide(L)'
;MNSSLFELENKLISLKSSKLLLAIKAEFEAEGTRIDELSVISYLCLKNQVPLTLKIGGPCAKRDIYEAFQLGASNILVPMVESEFAFEFCYESYKSLIPAFKPLNICPSLSINIESKTAINNFDAILKKVRECTRPIKEIVIGRSDLAKSFNEKDVNSKLIFELSEMIIQKCLDLNINVTLGGNLTNESY
;
A
#
# COMPACT_ATOMS: atom_id res chain seq x y z
N MET A 1 22.27 12.31 -19.74
CA MET A 1 21.24 11.49 -19.05
C MET A 1 21.91 10.19 -18.69
N ASN A 2 21.93 9.80 -17.42
CA ASN A 2 22.70 8.64 -16.93
C ASN A 2 22.23 7.37 -17.64
N SER A 3 23.14 6.52 -18.16
CA SER A 3 22.80 5.28 -18.86
C SER A 3 21.84 4.38 -18.06
N SER A 4 22.00 4.35 -16.73
CA SER A 4 21.16 3.59 -15.82
C SER A 4 19.69 4.07 -15.75
N LEU A 5 19.45 5.38 -15.84
CA LEU A 5 18.09 5.93 -15.85
C LEU A 5 17.36 5.57 -17.16
N PHE A 6 18.07 5.63 -18.28
CA PHE A 6 17.53 5.23 -19.59
C PHE A 6 17.19 3.74 -19.64
N GLU A 7 18.06 2.90 -19.09
CA GLU A 7 17.79 1.46 -18.99
C GLU A 7 16.57 1.15 -18.11
N LEU A 8 16.44 1.84 -16.98
CA LEU A 8 15.31 1.69 -16.07
C LEU A 8 14.01 2.08 -16.77
N GLU A 9 14.01 3.21 -17.48
CA GLU A 9 12.85 3.67 -18.25
C GLU A 9 12.45 2.66 -19.34
N ASN A 10 13.41 2.12 -20.09
CA ASN A 10 13.14 1.11 -21.12
C ASN A 10 12.53 -0.17 -20.54
N LYS A 11 13.01 -0.63 -19.38
CA LYS A 11 12.41 -1.76 -18.66
C LYS A 11 10.97 -1.47 -18.24
N LEU A 12 10.72 -0.27 -17.69
CA LEU A 12 9.38 0.17 -17.29
C LEU A 12 8.42 0.16 -18.49
N ILE A 13 8.80 0.72 -19.62
CA ILE A 13 8.02 0.74 -20.86
C ILE A 13 7.73 -0.68 -21.36
N SER A 14 8.73 -1.54 -21.35
CA SER A 14 8.58 -2.95 -21.77
C SER A 14 7.57 -3.70 -20.90
N LEU A 15 7.67 -3.58 -19.57
CA LEU A 15 6.75 -4.21 -18.64
C LEU A 15 5.33 -3.66 -18.78
N LYS A 16 5.17 -2.36 -18.98
CA LYS A 16 3.87 -1.74 -19.23
C LYS A 16 3.24 -2.28 -20.53
N SER A 17 4.04 -2.35 -21.60
CA SER A 17 3.58 -2.83 -22.91
C SER A 17 3.14 -4.30 -22.89
N SER A 18 3.77 -5.12 -22.06
CA SER A 18 3.40 -6.53 -21.87
C SER A 18 2.13 -6.72 -21.01
N LYS A 19 1.54 -5.64 -20.47
CA LYS A 19 0.41 -5.65 -19.53
C LYS A 19 0.68 -6.41 -18.21
N LEU A 20 1.94 -6.65 -17.90
CA LEU A 20 2.37 -7.31 -16.65
C LEU A 20 2.54 -6.31 -15.50
N LEU A 21 2.57 -5.01 -15.80
CA LEU A 21 2.77 -3.95 -14.82
C LEU A 21 1.47 -3.18 -14.60
N LEU A 22 0.96 -3.23 -13.38
CA LEU A 22 -0.20 -2.45 -12.93
C LEU A 22 0.21 -1.15 -12.24
N ALA A 23 1.25 -1.19 -11.41
CA ALA A 23 1.79 -0.07 -10.67
C ALA A 23 3.24 -0.34 -10.25
N ILE A 24 3.96 0.71 -9.92
CA ILE A 24 5.23 0.63 -9.18
C ILE A 24 4.92 0.86 -7.71
N LYS A 25 5.54 0.07 -6.83
CA LYS A 25 5.55 0.29 -5.39
C LYS A 25 6.95 0.71 -4.95
N ALA A 26 7.02 1.75 -4.12
CA ALA A 26 8.23 2.15 -3.42
C ALA A 26 7.89 2.44 -1.95
N GLU A 27 8.88 2.46 -1.08
CA GLU A 27 8.68 2.57 0.36
C GLU A 27 9.65 3.62 0.95
N PHE A 28 9.16 4.42 1.91
CA PHE A 28 10.00 5.39 2.60
C PHE A 28 10.97 4.74 3.59
N GLU A 29 10.48 3.84 4.46
CA GLU A 29 11.27 3.30 5.56
C GLU A 29 11.85 1.90 5.29
N ALA A 30 11.03 0.93 4.94
CA ALA A 30 11.45 -0.46 4.87
C ALA A 30 12.57 -0.71 3.84
N GLU A 31 12.56 0.05 2.74
CA GLU A 31 13.61 0.01 1.70
C GLU A 31 14.64 1.13 1.88
N GLY A 32 14.41 2.06 2.84
CA GLY A 32 15.28 3.20 3.08
C GLY A 32 15.43 4.13 1.88
N THR A 33 14.40 4.22 1.04
CA THR A 33 14.46 5.00 -0.18
C THR A 33 14.48 6.49 0.14
N ARG A 34 15.48 7.19 -0.37
CA ARG A 34 15.65 8.62 -0.14
C ARG A 34 14.66 9.42 -0.98
N ILE A 35 14.36 10.63 -0.54
CA ILE A 35 13.40 11.50 -1.23
C ILE A 35 13.84 11.88 -2.66
N ASP A 36 15.14 12.01 -2.90
CA ASP A 36 15.70 12.28 -4.23
C ASP A 36 15.52 11.06 -5.16
N GLU A 37 15.67 9.85 -4.65
CA GLU A 37 15.41 8.60 -5.38
C GLU A 37 13.92 8.43 -5.67
N LEU A 38 13.05 8.69 -4.68
CA LEU A 38 11.60 8.70 -4.87
C LEU A 38 11.15 9.72 -5.92
N SER A 39 11.80 10.89 -5.97
CA SER A 39 11.52 11.91 -6.98
C SER A 39 11.83 11.42 -8.41
N VAL A 40 12.92 10.66 -8.58
CA VAL A 40 13.25 10.04 -9.87
C VAL A 40 12.22 8.97 -10.24
N ILE A 41 11.85 8.11 -9.30
CA ILE A 41 10.82 7.07 -9.51
C ILE A 41 9.49 7.73 -9.88
N SER A 42 9.08 8.75 -9.13
CA SER A 42 7.86 9.52 -9.40
C SER A 42 7.87 10.13 -10.80
N TYR A 43 8.96 10.79 -11.18
CA TYR A 43 9.11 11.36 -12.52
C TYR A 43 8.93 10.29 -13.62
N LEU A 44 9.58 9.13 -13.47
CA LEU A 44 9.46 8.04 -14.45
C LEU A 44 8.03 7.49 -14.51
N CYS A 45 7.38 7.33 -13.36
CA CYS A 45 6.00 6.88 -13.28
C CYS A 45 5.03 7.86 -13.97
N LEU A 46 5.14 9.15 -13.66
CA LEU A 46 4.33 10.20 -14.27
C LEU A 46 4.54 10.29 -15.78
N LYS A 47 5.80 10.36 -16.23
CA LYS A 47 6.17 10.43 -17.64
C LYS A 47 5.60 9.27 -18.46
N ASN A 48 5.63 8.06 -17.89
CA ASN A 48 5.18 6.86 -18.57
C ASN A 48 3.74 6.47 -18.23
N GLN A 49 3.00 7.30 -17.47
CA GLN A 49 1.63 7.04 -17.05
C GLN A 49 1.49 5.67 -16.35
N VAL A 50 2.41 5.37 -15.44
CA VAL A 50 2.39 4.18 -14.57
C VAL A 50 1.99 4.65 -13.17
N PRO A 51 0.96 4.07 -12.54
CA PRO A 51 0.61 4.42 -11.17
C PRO A 51 1.75 4.17 -10.20
N LEU A 52 1.96 5.09 -9.24
CA LEU A 52 2.92 4.95 -8.16
C LEU A 52 2.20 4.73 -6.83
N THR A 53 2.48 3.63 -6.16
CA THR A 53 2.08 3.38 -4.78
C THR A 53 3.26 3.68 -3.87
N LEU A 54 3.08 4.56 -2.89
CA LEU A 54 4.08 4.83 -1.86
C LEU A 54 3.64 4.25 -0.52
N LYS A 55 4.42 3.31 0.01
CA LYS A 55 4.25 2.77 1.35
C LYS A 55 4.94 3.70 2.35
N ILE A 56 4.19 4.20 3.30
CA ILE A 56 4.66 5.12 4.35
C ILE A 56 5.20 4.36 5.55
N GLY A 57 5.87 5.05 6.48
CA GLY A 57 6.48 4.42 7.66
C GLY A 57 5.50 3.92 8.72
N GLY A 58 4.23 4.32 8.64
CA GLY A 58 3.21 3.85 9.57
C GLY A 58 2.00 4.76 9.67
N PRO A 59 0.98 4.40 10.48
CA PRO A 59 -0.23 5.21 10.63
C PRO A 59 0.03 6.64 11.14
N CYS A 60 1.11 6.85 11.88
CA CYS A 60 1.48 8.15 12.44
C CYS A 60 2.44 8.97 11.57
N ALA A 61 2.85 8.46 10.41
CA ALA A 61 3.82 9.08 9.51
C ALA A 61 3.21 10.22 8.68
N LYS A 62 2.75 11.28 9.33
CA LYS A 62 2.10 12.43 8.66
C LYS A 62 2.98 13.09 7.61
N ARG A 63 4.29 13.13 7.85
CA ARG A 63 5.25 13.70 6.92
C ARG A 63 5.27 12.89 5.62
N ASP A 64 5.33 11.57 5.71
CA ASP A 64 5.34 10.70 4.54
C ASP A 64 4.04 10.83 3.73
N ILE A 65 2.89 10.97 4.40
CA ILE A 65 1.62 11.23 3.71
C ILE A 65 1.73 12.52 2.90
N TYR A 66 2.25 13.60 3.50
CA TYR A 66 2.42 14.88 2.82
C TYR A 66 3.39 14.76 1.63
N GLU A 67 4.53 14.11 1.82
CA GLU A 67 5.52 13.88 0.76
C GLU A 67 4.96 13.00 -0.37
N ALA A 68 4.14 12.00 -0.04
CA ALA A 68 3.46 11.17 -1.05
C ALA A 68 2.51 12.00 -1.93
N PHE A 69 1.78 12.95 -1.36
CA PHE A 69 0.99 13.90 -2.14
C PHE A 69 1.87 14.77 -3.02
N GLN A 70 2.97 15.32 -2.50
CA GLN A 70 3.90 16.17 -3.27
C GLN A 70 4.57 15.42 -4.42
N LEU A 71 4.90 14.14 -4.22
CA LEU A 71 5.47 13.26 -5.24
C LEU A 71 4.43 12.80 -6.29
N GLY A 72 3.15 13.17 -6.14
CA GLY A 72 2.12 12.76 -7.08
C GLY A 72 1.82 11.26 -7.04
N ALA A 73 1.94 10.63 -5.87
CA ALA A 73 1.55 9.22 -5.70
C ALA A 73 0.11 9.00 -6.17
N SER A 74 -0.13 7.87 -6.81
CA SER A 74 -1.48 7.42 -7.19
C SER A 74 -2.19 6.72 -6.03
N ASN A 75 -1.40 6.14 -5.11
CA ASN A 75 -1.90 5.43 -3.94
C ASN A 75 -0.91 5.56 -2.78
N ILE A 76 -1.44 5.71 -1.58
CA ILE A 76 -0.68 5.68 -0.32
C ILE A 76 -1.01 4.38 0.39
N LEU A 77 -0.01 3.58 0.70
CA LEU A 77 -0.15 2.33 1.42
C LEU A 77 0.34 2.50 2.86
N VAL A 78 -0.56 2.29 3.82
CA VAL A 78 -0.29 2.44 5.24
C VAL A 78 0.01 1.09 5.86
N PRO A 79 1.25 0.82 6.32
CA PRO A 79 1.59 -0.41 7.01
C PRO A 79 1.11 -0.38 8.47
N MET A 80 1.11 -1.56 9.12
CA MET A 80 0.92 -1.70 10.56
C MET A 80 -0.34 -1.03 11.12
N VAL A 81 -1.45 -1.14 10.39
CA VAL A 81 -2.76 -0.67 10.89
C VAL A 81 -3.31 -1.72 11.85
N GLU A 82 -3.06 -1.53 13.14
CA GLU A 82 -3.32 -2.52 14.19
C GLU A 82 -4.54 -2.23 15.07
N SER A 83 -5.17 -1.07 14.89
CA SER A 83 -6.37 -0.70 15.62
C SER A 83 -7.22 0.28 14.83
N GLU A 84 -8.49 0.40 15.21
CA GLU A 84 -9.38 1.44 14.67
C GLU A 84 -8.84 2.85 14.91
N PHE A 85 -8.20 3.11 16.05
CA PHE A 85 -7.59 4.40 16.34
C PHE A 85 -6.41 4.70 15.40
N ALA A 86 -5.54 3.72 15.15
CA ALA A 86 -4.42 3.88 14.20
C ALA A 86 -4.94 4.18 12.79
N PHE A 87 -5.99 3.49 12.37
CA PHE A 87 -6.65 3.74 11.10
C PHE A 87 -7.25 5.16 11.03
N GLU A 88 -8.04 5.55 12.02
CA GLU A 88 -8.67 6.89 12.07
C GLU A 88 -7.63 8.01 12.03
N PHE A 89 -6.56 7.86 12.81
CA PHE A 89 -5.48 8.85 12.87
C PHE A 89 -4.82 9.07 11.49
N CYS A 90 -4.53 7.97 10.79
CA CYS A 90 -3.98 8.03 9.45
C CYS A 90 -4.99 8.61 8.45
N TYR A 91 -6.22 8.13 8.49
CA TYR A 91 -7.29 8.57 7.59
C TYR A 91 -7.57 10.07 7.71
N GLU A 92 -7.68 10.62 8.92
CA GLU A 92 -7.89 12.06 9.13
C GLU A 92 -6.67 12.88 8.65
N SER A 93 -5.45 12.37 8.87
CA SER A 93 -4.24 13.01 8.35
C SER A 93 -4.24 13.07 6.81
N TYR A 94 -4.57 11.97 6.15
CA TYR A 94 -4.74 11.88 4.70
C TYR A 94 -5.85 12.82 4.20
N LYS A 95 -7.03 12.74 4.79
CA LYS A 95 -8.21 13.51 4.40
C LYS A 95 -7.98 15.02 4.50
N SER A 96 -7.24 15.47 5.50
CA SER A 96 -6.92 16.88 5.72
C SER A 96 -6.12 17.52 4.58
N LEU A 97 -5.36 16.73 3.81
CA LEU A 97 -4.55 17.23 2.70
C LEU A 97 -5.33 17.34 1.38
N ILE A 98 -6.41 16.59 1.21
CA ILE A 98 -7.17 16.55 -0.04
C ILE A 98 -7.58 17.95 -0.53
N PRO A 99 -8.11 18.86 0.30
CA PRO A 99 -8.51 20.19 -0.17
C PRO A 99 -7.36 20.99 -0.77
N ALA A 100 -6.14 20.86 -0.23
CA ALA A 100 -4.98 21.59 -0.70
C ALA A 100 -4.44 21.07 -2.04
N PHE A 101 -4.52 19.76 -2.28
CA PHE A 101 -3.96 19.12 -3.47
C PHE A 101 -4.97 18.86 -4.59
N LYS A 102 -6.26 18.87 -4.29
CA LYS A 102 -7.34 18.70 -5.28
C LYS A 102 -7.27 19.69 -6.45
N PRO A 103 -6.98 20.98 -6.24
CA PRO A 103 -6.84 21.93 -7.35
C PRO A 103 -5.68 21.59 -8.30
N LEU A 104 -4.68 20.86 -7.83
CA LEU A 104 -3.54 20.38 -8.62
C LEU A 104 -3.82 19.04 -9.30
N ASN A 105 -5.04 18.52 -9.16
CA ASN A 105 -5.45 17.21 -9.63
C ASN A 105 -4.63 16.05 -9.00
N ILE A 106 -4.07 16.26 -7.82
CA ILE A 106 -3.33 15.26 -7.04
C ILE A 106 -4.25 14.75 -5.94
N CYS A 107 -4.66 13.50 -6.05
CA CYS A 107 -5.64 12.93 -5.15
C CYS A 107 -5.40 11.41 -5.01
N PRO A 108 -4.31 11.01 -4.35
CA PRO A 108 -3.99 9.60 -4.20
C PRO A 108 -5.12 8.83 -3.52
N SER A 109 -5.25 7.56 -3.84
CA SER A 109 -6.07 6.63 -3.07
C SER A 109 -5.37 6.28 -1.77
N LEU A 110 -6.11 5.72 -0.82
CA LEU A 110 -5.55 5.17 0.43
C LEU A 110 -5.76 3.66 0.45
N SER A 111 -4.74 2.91 0.85
CA SER A 111 -4.78 1.47 1.11
C SER A 111 -4.13 1.19 2.45
N ILE A 112 -4.51 0.10 3.10
CA ILE A 112 -3.95 -0.28 4.40
C ILE A 112 -3.43 -1.71 4.38
N ASN A 113 -2.36 -1.98 5.13
CA ASN A 113 -1.88 -3.34 5.38
C ASN A 113 -2.50 -3.93 6.64
N ILE A 114 -2.93 -5.19 6.53
CA ILE A 114 -3.22 -6.08 7.65
C ILE A 114 -2.13 -7.15 7.66
N GLU A 115 -1.20 -7.02 8.61
CA GLU A 115 0.05 -7.77 8.58
C GLU A 115 0.59 -8.16 9.96
N SER A 116 -0.26 -8.12 11.00
CA SER A 116 0.12 -8.54 12.34
C SER A 116 -1.01 -9.26 13.09
N LYS A 117 -0.63 -10.04 14.10
CA LYS A 117 -1.59 -10.69 15.01
C LYS A 117 -2.51 -9.68 15.68
N THR A 118 -2.00 -8.51 16.04
CA THR A 118 -2.78 -7.43 16.64
C THR A 118 -3.82 -6.91 15.65
N ALA A 119 -3.42 -6.69 14.39
CA ALA A 119 -4.35 -6.28 13.33
C ALA A 119 -5.45 -7.32 13.10
N ILE A 120 -5.14 -8.61 13.12
CA ILE A 120 -6.12 -9.70 13.01
C ILE A 120 -7.13 -9.65 14.15
N ASN A 121 -6.65 -9.52 15.39
CA ASN A 121 -7.52 -9.47 16.56
C ASN A 121 -8.49 -8.26 16.54
N ASN A 122 -8.07 -7.16 15.93
CA ASN A 122 -8.86 -5.92 15.85
C ASN A 122 -9.53 -5.73 14.49
N PHE A 123 -9.48 -6.72 13.61
CA PHE A 123 -9.85 -6.54 12.20
C PHE A 123 -11.30 -6.09 12.02
N ASP A 124 -12.25 -6.62 12.79
CA ASP A 124 -13.64 -6.22 12.70
C ASP A 124 -13.88 -4.75 13.12
N ALA A 125 -13.14 -4.29 14.13
CA ALA A 125 -13.19 -2.89 14.56
C ALA A 125 -12.57 -1.96 13.49
N ILE A 126 -11.46 -2.37 12.87
CA ILE A 126 -10.83 -1.66 11.74
C ILE A 126 -11.81 -1.60 10.57
N LEU A 127 -12.40 -2.72 10.16
CA LEU A 127 -13.37 -2.76 9.05
C LEU A 127 -14.58 -1.86 9.29
N LYS A 128 -15.09 -1.82 10.53
CA LYS A 128 -16.18 -0.90 10.89
C LYS A 128 -15.79 0.54 10.58
N LYS A 129 -14.59 0.98 10.96
CA LYS A 129 -14.10 2.34 10.67
C LYS A 129 -13.86 2.57 9.17
N VAL A 130 -13.35 1.58 8.46
CA VAL A 130 -13.20 1.66 6.99
C VAL A 130 -14.54 1.92 6.31
N ARG A 131 -15.62 1.30 6.78
CA ARG A 131 -16.98 1.52 6.24
C ARG A 131 -17.55 2.90 6.55
N GLU A 132 -17.15 3.52 7.66
CA GLU A 132 -17.58 4.86 8.07
C GLU A 132 -16.88 5.97 7.26
N CYS A 133 -15.87 5.63 6.44
CA CYS A 133 -15.12 6.59 5.67
C CYS A 133 -15.99 7.29 4.61
N THR A 134 -15.94 8.61 4.59
CA THR A 134 -16.60 9.43 3.54
C THR A 134 -15.95 9.28 2.18
N ARG A 135 -14.69 8.90 2.15
CA ARG A 135 -13.92 8.53 0.95
C ARG A 135 -13.45 7.09 1.13
N PRO A 136 -13.95 6.14 0.34
CA PRO A 136 -13.55 4.74 0.46
C PRO A 136 -12.06 4.54 0.30
N ILE A 137 -11.49 3.60 1.04
CA ILE A 137 -10.13 3.13 0.77
C ILE A 137 -10.13 2.32 -0.52
N LYS A 138 -8.98 2.27 -1.19
CA LYS A 138 -8.83 1.53 -2.45
C LYS A 138 -8.87 0.03 -2.24
N GLU A 139 -8.11 -0.44 -1.26
CA GLU A 139 -7.93 -1.87 -0.98
C GLU A 139 -7.37 -2.12 0.41
N ILE A 140 -7.51 -3.35 0.87
CA ILE A 140 -6.77 -3.92 1.99
C ILE A 140 -5.68 -4.83 1.43
N VAL A 141 -4.44 -4.63 1.89
CA VAL A 141 -3.31 -5.47 1.50
C VAL A 141 -2.98 -6.42 2.65
N ILE A 142 -2.88 -7.70 2.37
CA ILE A 142 -2.45 -8.71 3.34
C ILE A 142 -0.93 -8.84 3.23
N GLY A 143 -0.19 -8.36 4.23
CA GLY A 143 1.26 -8.46 4.30
C GLY A 143 1.70 -9.79 4.89
N ARG A 144 1.68 -10.89 4.10
CA ARG A 144 1.87 -12.26 4.60
C ARG A 144 3.22 -12.51 5.27
N SER A 145 4.28 -11.84 4.83
CA SER A 145 5.62 -12.00 5.44
C SER A 145 5.63 -11.52 6.89
N ASP A 146 5.12 -10.30 7.14
CA ASP A 146 5.06 -9.76 8.49
C ASP A 146 3.95 -10.44 9.32
N LEU A 147 2.85 -10.83 8.69
CA LEU A 147 1.81 -11.63 9.32
C LEU A 147 2.37 -12.95 9.85
N ALA A 148 3.08 -13.73 9.02
CA ALA A 148 3.72 -14.98 9.41
C ALA A 148 4.70 -14.75 10.57
N LYS A 149 5.56 -13.76 10.44
CA LYS A 149 6.51 -13.39 11.50
C LYS A 149 5.80 -13.05 12.82
N SER A 150 4.68 -12.33 12.78
CA SER A 150 3.92 -11.96 13.99
C SER A 150 3.28 -13.15 14.71
N PHE A 151 3.04 -14.25 13.99
CA PHE A 151 2.55 -15.53 14.54
C PHE A 151 3.67 -16.53 14.83
N ASN A 152 4.96 -16.14 14.65
CA ASN A 152 6.14 -17.02 14.74
C ASN A 152 6.13 -18.16 13.72
N GLU A 153 5.41 -17.98 12.61
CA GLU A 153 5.44 -18.90 11.48
C GLU A 153 6.69 -18.65 10.62
N LYS A 154 7.34 -19.74 10.21
CA LYS A 154 8.52 -19.67 9.33
C LYS A 154 8.15 -19.67 7.86
N ASP A 155 7.01 -20.23 7.54
CA ASP A 155 6.50 -20.39 6.19
C ASP A 155 5.30 -19.46 5.97
N VAL A 156 5.42 -18.58 5.00
CA VAL A 156 4.32 -17.68 4.59
C VAL A 156 3.16 -18.41 3.91
N ASN A 157 3.38 -19.67 3.50
CA ASN A 157 2.37 -20.55 2.93
C ASN A 157 1.83 -21.56 3.96
N SER A 158 2.13 -21.37 5.26
CA SER A 158 1.58 -22.25 6.30
C SER A 158 0.06 -22.23 6.29
N LYS A 159 -0.54 -23.34 6.73
CA LYS A 159 -1.99 -23.48 6.83
C LYS A 159 -2.64 -22.33 7.62
N LEU A 160 -1.98 -21.89 8.71
CA LEU A 160 -2.47 -20.79 9.53
C LEU A 160 -2.54 -19.48 8.74
N ILE A 161 -1.48 -19.13 8.00
CA ILE A 161 -1.44 -17.89 7.21
C ILE A 161 -2.44 -17.94 6.06
N PHE A 162 -2.65 -19.11 5.46
CA PHE A 162 -3.68 -19.31 4.46
C PHE A 162 -5.08 -19.07 5.04
N GLU A 163 -5.44 -19.71 6.15
CA GLU A 163 -6.75 -19.57 6.82
C GLU A 163 -7.03 -18.12 7.25
N LEU A 164 -6.00 -17.42 7.79
CA LEU A 164 -6.13 -16.01 8.16
C LEU A 164 -6.33 -15.12 6.92
N SER A 165 -5.61 -15.39 5.84
CA SER A 165 -5.77 -14.65 4.59
C SER A 165 -7.15 -14.85 3.99
N GLU A 166 -7.65 -16.08 3.98
CA GLU A 166 -8.99 -16.42 3.50
C GLU A 166 -10.08 -15.70 4.33
N MET A 167 -9.95 -15.69 5.65
CA MET A 167 -10.86 -14.97 6.54
C MET A 167 -10.89 -13.47 6.23
N ILE A 168 -9.72 -12.83 6.01
CA ILE A 168 -9.64 -11.41 5.64
C ILE A 168 -10.32 -11.19 4.28
N ILE A 169 -10.00 -12.01 3.29
CA ILE A 169 -10.56 -11.91 1.94
C ILE A 169 -12.08 -12.01 1.99
N GLN A 170 -12.63 -13.01 2.67
CA GLN A 170 -14.07 -13.19 2.77
C GLN A 170 -14.76 -11.97 3.37
N LYS A 171 -14.27 -11.48 4.52
CA LYS A 171 -14.84 -10.27 5.16
C LYS A 171 -14.77 -9.03 4.27
N CYS A 172 -13.71 -8.89 3.48
CA CYS A 172 -13.57 -7.77 2.55
C CYS A 172 -14.52 -7.89 1.36
N LEU A 173 -14.68 -9.09 0.80
CA LEU A 173 -15.61 -9.36 -0.31
C LEU A 173 -17.06 -9.06 0.10
N ASP A 174 -17.47 -9.45 1.31
CA ASP A 174 -18.81 -9.16 1.86
C ASP A 174 -19.09 -7.63 1.93
N LEU A 175 -18.03 -6.82 1.94
CA LEU A 175 -18.09 -5.35 2.02
C LEU A 175 -17.74 -4.65 0.68
N ASN A 176 -17.50 -5.40 -0.39
CA ASN A 176 -17.02 -4.89 -1.68
C ASN A 176 -15.69 -4.11 -1.57
N ILE A 177 -14.80 -4.54 -0.67
CA ILE A 177 -13.45 -3.99 -0.52
C ILE A 177 -12.48 -4.87 -1.30
N ASN A 178 -11.66 -4.26 -2.17
CA ASN A 178 -10.62 -5.00 -2.88
C ASN A 178 -9.55 -5.53 -1.91
N VAL A 179 -8.98 -6.67 -2.23
CA VAL A 179 -7.89 -7.28 -1.47
C VAL A 179 -6.71 -7.59 -2.38
N THR A 180 -5.52 -7.27 -1.90
CA THR A 180 -4.26 -7.63 -2.57
C THR A 180 -3.40 -8.46 -1.62
N LEU A 181 -2.83 -9.54 -2.13
CA LEU A 181 -1.86 -10.35 -1.39
C LEU A 181 -0.44 -9.83 -1.63
N GLY A 182 0.30 -9.61 -0.54
CA GLY A 182 1.71 -9.23 -0.56
C GLY A 182 2.59 -10.21 0.21
N GLY A 183 3.89 -10.10 0.03
CA GLY A 183 4.93 -10.88 0.74
C GLY A 183 5.15 -12.27 0.16
N ASN A 184 6.38 -12.49 -0.34
CA ASN A 184 6.93 -13.78 -0.81
C ASN A 184 5.94 -14.68 -1.58
N LEU A 185 5.34 -14.13 -2.65
CA LEU A 185 4.47 -14.89 -3.53
C LEU A 185 5.31 -15.92 -4.30
N THR A 186 4.94 -17.18 -4.17
CA THR A 186 5.52 -18.32 -4.92
C THR A 186 4.39 -19.03 -5.68
N ASN A 187 4.75 -20.01 -6.52
CA ASN A 187 3.76 -20.85 -7.22
C ASN A 187 2.87 -21.64 -6.25
N GLU A 188 3.27 -21.78 -4.99
CA GLU A 188 2.52 -22.48 -3.93
C GLU A 188 1.56 -21.53 -3.18
N SER A 189 1.57 -20.24 -3.53
CA SER A 189 0.74 -19.21 -2.88
C SER A 189 -0.67 -19.08 -3.48
N TYR A 190 -0.99 -19.94 -4.47
CA TYR A 190 -2.27 -19.93 -5.21
C TYR A 190 -3.06 -21.20 -4.97
#